data_bfc80f61d8d6843e26aab60fb79e2009
#
_entry.id   bfc80f61d8d6843e26aab60fb79e2009
#
_cell.length_a   1.000
_cell.length_b   1.000
_cell.length_c   1.000
_cell.angle_alpha   90.00
_cell.angle_beta   90.00
_cell.angle_gamma   90.00
#
_symmetry.space_group_name_H-M   'P 1'
#
loop_
_entity.id
_entity.type
_entity.pdbx_description
1 polymer ?
#
loop_
_entity_poly.entity_id
_entity_poly.type
_entity_poly.pdbx_seq_one_letter_code
_entity_poly.pdbx_strand_id
1 'polypeptide(L)'
;MKVLCLGGSGGMGRYAVRVISKFPELEAITIADLNEEAAKEFANSFDANIKGIGLDVTDNKKMAKALQEHDLVLNTIGPFFMFGVPILKAAIENKCHYIDICDDWEPTEDMLKLDSQAKKAEITAIIGLGASPGITNLLALVAIEELDSVDTVVTGWDLSSANPEEETSQKGTNAAMIHGIQQMSGKVKIFEDGKLNMIQSLKKIKIDYPGRGIYQANIFGHPEAISFPHHFPQIKNSINAAHGGNNIDIFIIKIILWLAEKNIISHDKV
;
A
#
# COMPACT_ATOMS: atom_id res chain seq x y z
N MET A 1 -10.83 -12.12 -18.57
CA MET A 1 -9.83 -11.09 -18.27
C MET A 1 -8.49 -11.75 -17.98
N LYS A 2 -7.40 -11.22 -18.55
CA LYS A 2 -6.02 -11.70 -18.33
C LYS A 2 -5.32 -10.76 -17.35
N VAL A 3 -4.76 -11.29 -16.27
CA VAL A 3 -4.15 -10.51 -15.19
C VAL A 3 -2.63 -10.76 -15.13
N LEU A 4 -1.86 -9.68 -15.13
CA LEU A 4 -0.42 -9.70 -14.87
C LEU A 4 -0.16 -9.35 -13.40
N CYS A 5 0.35 -10.30 -12.63
CA CYS A 5 0.67 -10.10 -11.21
C CYS A 5 2.17 -9.81 -11.06
N LEU A 6 2.54 -8.55 -10.90
CA LEU A 6 3.92 -8.12 -10.68
C LEU A 6 4.32 -8.33 -9.21
N GLY A 7 5.48 -8.95 -8.98
CA GLY A 7 5.91 -9.38 -7.66
C GLY A 7 5.05 -10.53 -7.11
N GLY A 8 4.37 -11.27 -8.00
CA GLY A 8 3.35 -12.24 -7.64
C GLY A 8 3.89 -13.47 -6.89
N SER A 9 5.19 -13.72 -6.87
CA SER A 9 5.82 -14.76 -6.05
C SER A 9 6.34 -14.26 -4.70
N GLY A 10 6.27 -12.96 -4.44
CA GLY A 10 6.60 -12.34 -3.14
C GLY A 10 5.50 -12.54 -2.09
N GLY A 11 5.74 -12.13 -0.85
CA GLY A 11 4.81 -12.33 0.27
C GLY A 11 3.38 -11.90 -0.02
N MET A 12 3.16 -10.60 -0.30
CA MET A 12 1.83 -10.07 -0.62
C MET A 12 1.29 -10.55 -1.96
N GLY A 13 2.19 -10.72 -2.96
CA GLY A 13 1.83 -11.23 -4.28
C GLY A 13 1.22 -12.63 -4.22
N ARG A 14 1.82 -13.54 -3.46
CA ARG A 14 1.29 -14.91 -3.24
C ARG A 14 -0.11 -14.89 -2.66
N TYR A 15 -0.36 -14.00 -1.72
CA TYR A 15 -1.69 -13.81 -1.14
C TYR A 15 -2.70 -13.38 -2.19
N ALA A 16 -2.40 -12.32 -2.91
CA ALA A 16 -3.26 -11.78 -3.95
C ALA A 16 -3.55 -12.84 -5.04
N VAL A 17 -2.53 -13.54 -5.53
CA VAL A 17 -2.68 -14.59 -6.55
C VAL A 17 -3.55 -15.73 -6.04
N ARG A 18 -3.35 -16.22 -4.80
CA ARG A 18 -4.21 -17.28 -4.21
C ARG A 18 -5.68 -16.88 -4.11
N VAL A 19 -5.97 -15.60 -3.89
CA VAL A 19 -7.35 -15.10 -3.83
C VAL A 19 -7.94 -15.01 -5.22
N ILE A 20 -7.28 -14.31 -6.14
CA ILE A 20 -7.81 -14.08 -7.49
C ILE A 20 -7.85 -15.34 -8.35
N SER A 21 -7.01 -16.35 -8.07
CA SER A 21 -7.06 -17.65 -8.77
C SER A 21 -8.40 -18.38 -8.63
N LYS A 22 -9.22 -17.97 -7.67
CA LYS A 22 -10.57 -18.52 -7.42
C LYS A 22 -11.67 -17.75 -8.15
N PHE A 23 -11.33 -16.67 -8.84
CA PHE A 23 -12.32 -15.86 -9.56
C PHE A 23 -12.61 -16.45 -10.94
N PRO A 24 -13.84 -16.91 -11.19
CA PRO A 24 -14.19 -17.61 -12.44
C PRO A 24 -14.16 -16.69 -13.67
N GLU A 25 -14.15 -15.35 -13.46
CA GLU A 25 -14.09 -14.35 -14.52
C GLU A 25 -12.69 -14.16 -15.11
N LEU A 26 -11.68 -14.74 -14.47
CA LEU A 26 -10.30 -14.64 -14.94
C LEU A 26 -9.98 -15.77 -15.94
N GLU A 27 -9.60 -15.37 -17.14
CA GLU A 27 -9.20 -16.27 -18.22
C GLU A 27 -7.78 -16.83 -17.98
N ALA A 28 -6.88 -15.97 -17.54
CA ALA A 28 -5.49 -16.33 -17.26
C ALA A 28 -4.84 -15.39 -16.23
N ILE A 29 -3.91 -15.93 -15.46
CA ILE A 29 -3.06 -15.19 -14.53
C ILE A 29 -1.60 -15.42 -14.90
N THR A 30 -0.83 -14.36 -15.05
CA THR A 30 0.61 -14.42 -15.23
C THR A 30 1.29 -13.89 -13.98
N ILE A 31 2.02 -14.75 -13.29
CA ILE A 31 2.88 -14.40 -12.15
C ILE A 31 4.21 -13.92 -12.71
N ALA A 32 4.53 -12.65 -12.54
CA ALA A 32 5.77 -12.05 -13.01
C ALA A 32 6.63 -11.62 -11.82
N ASP A 33 7.87 -12.05 -11.82
CA ASP A 33 8.83 -11.74 -10.77
C ASP A 33 10.24 -11.60 -11.36
N LEU A 34 11.15 -10.91 -10.67
CA LEU A 34 12.55 -10.87 -11.07
C LEU A 34 13.19 -12.28 -10.96
N ASN A 35 12.76 -13.06 -9.96
CA ASN A 35 13.11 -14.46 -9.81
C ASN A 35 12.13 -15.35 -10.60
N GLU A 36 12.51 -15.68 -11.84
CA GLU A 36 11.71 -16.50 -12.74
C GLU A 36 11.41 -17.90 -12.19
N GLU A 37 12.38 -18.51 -11.50
CA GLU A 37 12.21 -19.84 -10.92
C GLU A 37 11.13 -19.83 -9.83
N ALA A 38 11.18 -18.86 -8.92
CA ALA A 38 10.17 -18.70 -7.87
C ALA A 38 8.77 -18.42 -8.47
N ALA A 39 8.68 -17.62 -9.54
CA ALA A 39 7.43 -17.37 -10.24
C ALA A 39 6.86 -18.65 -10.86
N LYS A 40 7.69 -19.45 -11.54
CA LYS A 40 7.29 -20.73 -12.16
C LYS A 40 6.90 -21.77 -11.12
N GLU A 41 7.69 -21.93 -10.06
CA GLU A 41 7.39 -22.86 -8.97
C GLU A 41 6.03 -22.53 -8.33
N PHE A 42 5.79 -21.27 -8.03
CA PHE A 42 4.53 -20.86 -7.45
C PHE A 42 3.35 -21.04 -8.43
N ALA A 43 3.52 -20.74 -9.70
CA ALA A 43 2.51 -20.98 -10.73
C ALA A 43 2.14 -22.46 -10.84
N ASN A 44 3.12 -23.37 -10.76
CA ASN A 44 2.92 -24.82 -10.82
C ASN A 44 2.16 -25.39 -9.61
N SER A 45 1.97 -24.61 -8.55
CA SER A 45 1.16 -25.03 -7.40
C SER A 45 -0.35 -24.89 -7.62
N PHE A 46 -0.76 -24.41 -8.77
CA PHE A 46 -2.17 -24.24 -9.14
C PHE A 46 -2.56 -25.17 -10.29
N ASP A 47 -3.77 -25.69 -10.26
CA ASP A 47 -4.38 -26.53 -11.32
C ASP A 47 -5.04 -25.68 -12.44
N ALA A 48 -4.78 -24.38 -12.51
CA ALA A 48 -5.46 -23.43 -13.37
C ALA A 48 -4.54 -22.85 -14.47
N ASN A 49 -5.10 -22.03 -15.37
CA ASN A 49 -4.36 -21.27 -16.38
C ASN A 49 -3.48 -20.17 -15.77
N ILE A 50 -2.53 -20.59 -14.96
CA ILE A 50 -1.56 -19.72 -14.27
C ILE A 50 -0.15 -20.06 -14.77
N LYS A 51 0.58 -19.04 -15.22
CA LYS A 51 1.96 -19.21 -15.67
C LYS A 51 2.90 -18.28 -14.90
N GLY A 52 4.14 -18.72 -14.69
CA GLY A 52 5.22 -17.92 -14.11
C GLY A 52 6.19 -17.45 -15.18
N ILE A 53 6.60 -16.19 -15.10
CA ILE A 53 7.62 -15.61 -15.99
C ILE A 53 8.63 -14.77 -15.21
N GLY A 54 9.87 -14.69 -15.74
CA GLY A 54 10.87 -13.73 -15.31
C GLY A 54 10.62 -12.36 -15.94
N LEU A 55 10.47 -11.32 -15.13
CA LEU A 55 10.28 -9.96 -15.62
C LEU A 55 11.01 -8.95 -14.71
N ASP A 56 11.98 -8.26 -15.30
CA ASP A 56 12.53 -7.05 -14.71
C ASP A 56 11.65 -5.86 -15.14
N VAL A 57 10.95 -5.25 -14.18
CA VAL A 57 10.04 -4.12 -14.45
C VAL A 57 10.78 -2.84 -14.86
N THR A 58 12.10 -2.78 -14.71
CA THR A 58 12.94 -1.68 -15.17
C THR A 58 13.30 -1.80 -16.67
N ASP A 59 13.11 -2.99 -17.27
CA ASP A 59 13.20 -3.19 -18.71
C ASP A 59 11.91 -2.70 -19.39
N ASN A 60 11.89 -1.45 -19.80
CA ASN A 60 10.71 -0.82 -20.39
C ASN A 60 10.13 -1.58 -21.59
N LYS A 61 10.97 -2.27 -22.39
CA LYS A 61 10.49 -3.02 -23.57
C LYS A 61 9.77 -4.29 -23.15
N LYS A 62 10.35 -5.04 -22.22
CA LYS A 62 9.72 -6.26 -21.70
C LYS A 62 8.46 -5.94 -20.91
N MET A 63 8.50 -4.87 -20.12
CA MET A 63 7.35 -4.39 -19.35
C MET A 63 6.19 -3.99 -20.27
N ALA A 64 6.45 -3.17 -21.29
CA ALA A 64 5.43 -2.77 -22.27
C ALA A 64 4.82 -3.98 -22.98
N LYS A 65 5.64 -4.94 -23.43
CA LYS A 65 5.15 -6.17 -24.04
C LYS A 65 4.24 -6.96 -23.08
N ALA A 66 4.66 -7.13 -21.83
CA ALA A 66 3.87 -7.85 -20.86
C ALA A 66 2.51 -7.15 -20.60
N LEU A 67 2.50 -5.83 -20.48
CA LEU A 67 1.26 -5.06 -20.29
C LEU A 67 0.30 -5.17 -21.49
N GLN A 68 0.82 -5.15 -22.73
CA GLN A 68 0.02 -5.28 -23.96
C GLN A 68 -0.64 -6.65 -24.12
N GLU A 69 -0.13 -7.69 -23.47
CA GLU A 69 -0.67 -9.06 -23.50
C GLU A 69 -1.75 -9.28 -22.42
N HIS A 70 -1.99 -8.29 -21.53
CA HIS A 70 -2.89 -8.41 -20.38
C HIS A 70 -3.88 -7.25 -20.31
N ASP A 71 -5.04 -7.50 -19.72
CA ASP A 71 -6.09 -6.50 -19.52
C ASP A 71 -5.87 -5.69 -18.24
N LEU A 72 -5.29 -6.31 -17.22
CA LEU A 72 -5.10 -5.75 -15.88
C LEU A 72 -3.71 -6.10 -15.35
N VAL A 73 -3.04 -5.14 -14.77
CA VAL A 73 -1.85 -5.35 -13.94
C VAL A 73 -2.18 -5.17 -12.46
N LEU A 74 -1.85 -6.19 -11.66
CA LEU A 74 -1.86 -6.15 -10.21
C LEU A 74 -0.41 -6.00 -9.73
N ASN A 75 -0.08 -4.83 -9.20
CA ASN A 75 1.26 -4.50 -8.75
C ASN A 75 1.42 -4.71 -7.24
N THR A 76 2.27 -5.66 -6.87
CA THR A 76 2.68 -5.90 -5.47
C THR A 76 4.18 -5.69 -5.27
N ILE A 77 4.85 -5.01 -6.23
CA ILE A 77 6.29 -4.72 -6.13
C ILE A 77 6.53 -3.51 -5.24
N GLY A 78 7.25 -3.73 -4.16
CA GLY A 78 7.79 -2.69 -3.31
C GLY A 78 9.29 -2.45 -3.58
N PRO A 79 9.85 -1.32 -3.13
CA PRO A 79 9.15 -0.23 -2.45
C PRO A 79 8.38 0.66 -3.45
N PHE A 80 7.20 1.12 -3.06
CA PHE A 80 6.31 1.87 -3.97
C PHE A 80 6.86 3.25 -4.34
N PHE A 81 7.66 3.88 -3.51
CA PHE A 81 8.34 5.14 -3.86
C PHE A 81 9.31 5.00 -5.06
N MET A 82 9.77 3.77 -5.37
CA MET A 82 10.59 3.50 -6.55
C MET A 82 9.75 3.02 -7.74
N PHE A 83 8.80 2.13 -7.51
CA PHE A 83 8.14 1.37 -8.56
C PHE A 83 6.69 1.76 -8.83
N GLY A 84 5.97 2.37 -7.86
CA GLY A 84 4.54 2.69 -8.01
C GLY A 84 4.25 3.58 -9.22
N VAL A 85 4.81 4.78 -9.23
CA VAL A 85 4.60 5.76 -10.32
C VAL A 85 5.10 5.27 -11.69
N PRO A 86 6.31 4.69 -11.83
CA PRO A 86 6.78 4.15 -13.11
C PRO A 86 5.88 3.06 -13.69
N ILE A 87 5.44 2.10 -12.86
CA ILE A 87 4.57 1.01 -13.31
C ILE A 87 3.18 1.53 -13.71
N LEU A 88 2.59 2.45 -12.93
CA LEU A 88 1.32 3.07 -13.31
C LEU A 88 1.42 3.84 -14.63
N LYS A 89 2.50 4.60 -14.86
CA LYS A 89 2.74 5.27 -16.14
C LYS A 89 2.83 4.27 -17.29
N ALA A 90 3.57 3.19 -17.10
CA ALA A 90 3.67 2.14 -18.12
C ALA A 90 2.30 1.50 -18.40
N ALA A 91 1.47 1.25 -17.38
CA ALA A 91 0.11 0.74 -17.54
C ALA A 91 -0.77 1.72 -18.34
N ILE A 92 -0.72 3.03 -18.05
CA ILE A 92 -1.44 4.08 -18.79
C ILE A 92 -1.00 4.10 -20.27
N GLU A 93 0.30 4.09 -20.54
CA GLU A 93 0.86 4.12 -21.90
C GLU A 93 0.46 2.91 -22.74
N ASN A 94 0.30 1.75 -22.11
CA ASN A 94 -0.07 0.50 -22.77
C ASN A 94 -1.55 0.15 -22.65
N LYS A 95 -2.39 1.06 -22.10
CA LYS A 95 -3.85 0.92 -21.97
C LYS A 95 -4.25 -0.33 -21.15
N CYS A 96 -3.47 -0.68 -20.17
CA CYS A 96 -3.71 -1.78 -19.24
C CYS A 96 -4.32 -1.22 -17.94
N HIS A 97 -5.41 -1.80 -17.46
CA HIS A 97 -5.97 -1.43 -16.15
C HIS A 97 -4.94 -1.69 -15.04
N TYR A 98 -5.03 -0.94 -13.94
CA TYR A 98 -4.02 -0.98 -12.90
C TYR A 98 -4.65 -1.12 -11.51
N ILE A 99 -4.08 -2.01 -10.70
CA ILE A 99 -4.37 -2.11 -9.26
C ILE A 99 -3.05 -2.27 -8.52
N ASP A 100 -2.90 -1.61 -7.37
CA ASP A 100 -1.79 -1.84 -6.46
C ASP A 100 -2.22 -1.88 -4.99
N ILE A 101 -1.25 -2.20 -4.13
CA ILE A 101 -1.40 -2.22 -2.67
C ILE A 101 -0.53 -1.14 -2.01
N CYS A 102 -0.27 -0.03 -2.69
CA CYS A 102 0.59 1.05 -2.20
C CYS A 102 0.07 1.61 -0.87
N ASP A 103 0.92 1.59 0.14
CA ASP A 103 0.68 2.12 1.47
C ASP A 103 1.61 3.29 1.85
N ASP A 104 2.32 3.84 0.84
CA ASP A 104 3.14 5.05 0.95
C ASP A 104 2.38 6.30 0.55
N TRP A 105 2.40 7.34 1.37
CA TRP A 105 1.71 8.60 1.09
C TRP A 105 2.36 9.40 -0.06
N GLU A 106 3.69 9.37 -0.19
CA GLU A 106 4.43 10.11 -1.23
C GLU A 106 4.08 9.63 -2.65
N PRO A 107 4.26 8.33 -3.00
CA PRO A 107 3.88 7.85 -4.33
C PRO A 107 2.37 7.91 -4.55
N THR A 108 1.52 7.78 -3.52
CA THR A 108 0.08 7.97 -3.66
C THR A 108 -0.26 9.36 -4.17
N GLU A 109 0.33 10.42 -3.59
CA GLU A 109 0.13 11.79 -4.06
C GLU A 109 0.55 11.97 -5.52
N ASP A 110 1.67 11.36 -5.93
CA ASP A 110 2.16 11.45 -7.29
C ASP A 110 1.35 10.61 -8.28
N MET A 111 0.86 9.45 -7.87
CA MET A 111 -0.02 8.62 -8.69
C MET A 111 -1.39 9.28 -8.91
N LEU A 112 -1.96 9.96 -7.92
CA LEU A 112 -3.21 10.70 -8.05
C LEU A 112 -3.12 11.83 -9.11
N LYS A 113 -1.95 12.43 -9.31
CA LYS A 113 -1.71 13.44 -10.38
C LYS A 113 -1.82 12.86 -11.79
N LEU A 114 -1.81 11.54 -11.94
CA LEU A 114 -1.94 10.85 -13.24
C LEU A 114 -3.40 10.58 -13.64
N ASP A 115 -4.39 10.95 -12.82
CA ASP A 115 -5.82 10.71 -13.05
C ASP A 115 -6.29 11.14 -14.45
N SER A 116 -5.93 12.35 -14.88
CA SER A 116 -6.30 12.84 -16.22
C SER A 116 -5.68 12.04 -17.37
N GLN A 117 -4.49 11.49 -17.15
CA GLN A 117 -3.80 10.65 -18.14
C GLN A 117 -4.45 9.25 -18.19
N ALA A 118 -4.80 8.67 -17.04
CA ALA A 118 -5.51 7.39 -16.95
C ALA A 118 -6.89 7.49 -17.62
N LYS A 119 -7.65 8.56 -17.35
CA LYS A 119 -8.94 8.83 -17.99
C LYS A 119 -8.81 8.97 -19.52
N LYS A 120 -7.80 9.69 -20.00
CA LYS A 120 -7.55 9.84 -21.44
C LYS A 120 -7.16 8.52 -22.11
N ALA A 121 -6.49 7.62 -21.38
CA ALA A 121 -6.13 6.29 -21.86
C ALA A 121 -7.29 5.29 -21.74
N GLU A 122 -8.42 5.70 -21.15
CA GLU A 122 -9.61 4.88 -20.90
C GLU A 122 -9.34 3.65 -20.02
N ILE A 123 -8.42 3.79 -19.04
CA ILE A 123 -8.15 2.75 -18.05
C ILE A 123 -8.75 3.10 -16.69
N THR A 124 -9.03 2.07 -15.91
CA THR A 124 -9.27 2.18 -14.47
C THR A 124 -7.97 1.94 -13.74
N ALA A 125 -7.60 2.87 -12.85
CA ALA A 125 -6.47 2.71 -11.96
C ALA A 125 -6.96 2.79 -10.50
N ILE A 126 -6.73 1.75 -9.71
CA ILE A 126 -7.04 1.69 -8.29
C ILE A 126 -5.73 1.58 -7.52
N ILE A 127 -5.41 2.59 -6.73
CA ILE A 127 -4.19 2.63 -5.93
C ILE A 127 -4.50 2.38 -4.46
N GLY A 128 -3.65 1.59 -3.80
CA GLY A 128 -3.80 1.32 -2.38
C GLY A 128 -4.97 0.39 -2.05
N LEU A 129 -5.12 -0.74 -2.76
CA LEU A 129 -6.20 -1.70 -2.52
C LEU A 129 -5.76 -2.80 -1.56
N GLY A 130 -5.59 -2.44 -0.29
CA GLY A 130 -5.17 -3.35 0.79
C GLY A 130 -6.13 -3.32 1.98
N ALA A 131 -5.60 -3.60 3.16
CA ALA A 131 -6.33 -3.43 4.41
C ALA A 131 -6.42 -1.94 4.78
N SER A 132 -5.28 -1.23 4.71
CA SER A 132 -5.15 0.21 4.83
C SER A 132 -3.95 0.63 3.95
N PRO A 133 -4.15 1.48 2.96
CA PRO A 133 -5.46 1.89 2.44
C PRO A 133 -6.24 0.72 1.82
N GLY A 134 -7.52 0.91 1.58
CA GLY A 134 -8.43 -0.06 0.98
C GLY A 134 -9.63 -0.33 1.88
N ILE A 135 -9.62 -1.36 2.74
CA ILE A 135 -10.74 -1.68 3.63
C ILE A 135 -11.05 -0.50 4.56
N THR A 136 -10.04 0.19 5.10
CA THR A 136 -10.21 1.39 5.92
C THR A 136 -10.95 2.50 5.17
N ASN A 137 -10.67 2.67 3.87
CA ASN A 137 -11.38 3.63 3.03
C ASN A 137 -12.85 3.25 2.84
N LEU A 138 -13.14 1.96 2.60
CA LEU A 138 -14.51 1.47 2.44
C LEU A 138 -15.31 1.58 3.74
N LEU A 139 -14.71 1.28 4.89
CA LEU A 139 -15.34 1.46 6.20
C LEU A 139 -15.65 2.94 6.48
N ALA A 140 -14.71 3.83 6.12
CA ALA A 140 -14.95 5.27 6.25
C ALA A 140 -16.07 5.76 5.32
N LEU A 141 -16.17 5.24 4.09
CA LEU A 141 -17.28 5.56 3.17
C LEU A 141 -18.62 5.21 3.78
N VAL A 142 -18.77 4.00 4.33
CA VAL A 142 -20.01 3.58 5.00
C VAL A 142 -20.35 4.53 6.16
N ALA A 143 -19.36 4.93 6.95
CA ALA A 143 -19.58 5.86 8.06
C ALA A 143 -19.92 7.29 7.56
N ILE A 144 -19.30 7.75 6.47
CA ILE A 144 -19.58 9.06 5.86
C ILE A 144 -21.02 9.13 5.33
N GLU A 145 -21.50 8.04 4.71
CA GLU A 145 -22.87 7.97 4.17
C GLU A 145 -23.97 8.04 5.24
N GLU A 146 -23.65 7.65 6.48
CA GLU A 146 -24.58 7.70 7.63
C GLU A 146 -24.60 9.08 8.34
N LEU A 147 -23.78 10.04 7.91
CA LEU A 147 -23.61 11.34 8.56
C LEU A 147 -24.05 12.49 7.65
N ASP A 148 -24.72 13.50 8.22
CA ASP A 148 -25.13 14.71 7.48
C ASP A 148 -23.94 15.52 6.96
N SER A 149 -22.82 15.52 7.67
CA SER A 149 -21.57 16.16 7.28
C SER A 149 -20.37 15.54 7.99
N VAL A 150 -19.21 15.58 7.34
CA VAL A 150 -17.95 15.05 7.89
C VAL A 150 -16.86 16.10 7.72
N ASP A 151 -16.33 16.56 8.86
CA ASP A 151 -15.19 17.47 8.91
C ASP A 151 -13.86 16.73 9.07
N THR A 152 -13.87 15.58 9.75
CA THR A 152 -12.65 14.88 10.16
C THR A 152 -12.78 13.38 9.93
N VAL A 153 -11.76 12.79 9.29
CA VAL A 153 -11.59 11.34 9.18
C VAL A 153 -10.29 10.94 9.89
N VAL A 154 -10.39 9.99 10.80
CA VAL A 154 -9.24 9.39 11.47
C VAL A 154 -9.27 7.89 11.20
N THR A 155 -8.25 7.38 10.51
CA THR A 155 -8.04 5.94 10.37
C THR A 155 -7.13 5.47 11.50
N GLY A 156 -7.68 4.62 12.37
CA GLY A 156 -7.00 4.14 13.57
C GLY A 156 -6.65 2.67 13.47
N TRP A 157 -5.40 2.33 13.74
CA TRP A 157 -4.93 0.95 13.79
C TRP A 157 -4.72 0.49 15.22
N ASP A 158 -5.21 -0.69 15.54
CA ASP A 158 -4.87 -1.39 16.78
C ASP A 158 -3.75 -2.41 16.53
N LEU A 159 -2.52 -2.01 16.83
CA LEU A 159 -1.33 -2.86 16.64
C LEU A 159 -1.32 -4.05 17.60
N SER A 160 -2.08 -4.01 18.71
CA SER A 160 -2.14 -5.11 19.67
C SER A 160 -2.95 -6.30 19.16
N SER A 161 -3.80 -6.08 18.16
CA SER A 161 -4.62 -7.12 17.52
C SER A 161 -3.93 -7.78 16.30
N ALA A 162 -2.78 -7.27 15.88
CA ALA A 162 -2.03 -7.85 14.76
C ALA A 162 -1.38 -9.17 15.19
N ASN A 163 -1.83 -10.28 14.60
CA ASN A 163 -1.19 -11.58 14.76
C ASN A 163 -0.37 -11.87 13.50
N PRO A 164 0.97 -11.99 13.61
CA PRO A 164 1.80 -12.41 12.48
C PRO A 164 1.39 -13.82 12.03
N GLU A 165 1.34 -14.04 10.72
CA GLU A 165 1.13 -15.39 10.21
C GLU A 165 2.35 -16.28 10.42
N GLU A 166 2.12 -17.57 10.74
CA GLU A 166 3.18 -18.52 11.05
C GLU A 166 4.11 -18.84 9.86
N GLU A 167 3.69 -18.56 8.63
CA GLU A 167 4.43 -18.91 7.40
C GLU A 167 5.52 -17.92 6.98
N THR A 168 5.77 -16.85 7.69
CA THR A 168 6.78 -15.85 7.31
C THR A 168 8.18 -16.17 7.84
N SER A 169 8.56 -17.45 7.87
CA SER A 169 9.93 -17.88 8.21
C SER A 169 10.97 -17.63 7.10
N GLN A 170 10.78 -16.62 6.24
CA GLN A 170 11.88 -16.19 5.37
C GLN A 170 12.92 -15.48 6.22
N LYS A 171 14.09 -16.12 6.34
CA LYS A 171 15.31 -15.53 6.92
C LYS A 171 15.73 -14.35 6.01
N GLY A 172 15.37 -13.15 6.38
CA GLY A 172 15.77 -11.93 5.68
C GLY A 172 15.06 -10.73 6.29
N THR A 173 15.62 -9.55 6.10
CA THR A 173 14.99 -8.29 6.52
C THR A 173 13.65 -8.18 5.79
N ASN A 174 12.57 -8.23 6.54
CA ASN A 174 11.23 -8.17 5.96
C ASN A 174 11.02 -6.76 5.37
N ALA A 175 10.77 -6.68 4.06
CA ALA A 175 10.52 -5.41 3.37
C ALA A 175 9.39 -4.60 4.05
N ALA A 176 8.38 -5.28 4.62
CA ALA A 176 7.32 -4.65 5.38
C ALA A 176 7.82 -3.97 6.68
N MET A 177 8.84 -4.53 7.33
CA MET A 177 9.41 -3.92 8.54
C MET A 177 10.23 -2.67 8.21
N ILE A 178 11.06 -2.71 7.17
CA ILE A 178 11.79 -1.53 6.68
C ILE A 178 10.80 -0.42 6.31
N HIS A 179 9.75 -0.79 5.61
CA HIS A 179 8.70 0.12 5.18
C HIS A 179 7.94 0.74 6.36
N GLY A 180 7.53 -0.06 7.34
CA GLY A 180 6.91 0.44 8.57
C GLY A 180 7.80 1.42 9.34
N ILE A 181 9.12 1.19 9.36
CA ILE A 181 10.09 2.12 9.94
C ILE A 181 10.12 3.44 9.17
N GLN A 182 10.11 3.40 7.84
CA GLN A 182 10.09 4.59 7.00
C GLN A 182 8.82 5.42 7.22
N GLN A 183 7.65 4.79 7.28
CA GLN A 183 6.37 5.47 7.55
C GLN A 183 6.32 6.13 8.94
N MET A 184 7.07 5.62 9.89
CA MET A 184 7.18 6.16 11.25
C MET A 184 8.36 7.13 11.42
N SER A 185 9.21 7.32 10.40
CA SER A 185 10.42 8.14 10.48
C SER A 185 10.18 9.58 10.03
N GLY A 186 10.96 10.50 10.58
CA GLY A 186 11.04 11.88 10.11
C GLY A 186 9.71 12.64 10.15
N LYS A 187 9.43 13.38 9.09
CA LYS A 187 8.19 14.14 8.93
C LYS A 187 7.24 13.38 7.99
N VAL A 188 5.99 13.35 8.39
CA VAL A 188 4.91 12.71 7.64
C VAL A 188 3.84 13.73 7.26
N LYS A 189 3.11 13.44 6.20
CA LYS A 189 2.05 14.31 5.71
C LYS A 189 0.72 13.95 6.35
N ILE A 190 0.01 14.96 6.83
CA ILE A 190 -1.38 14.87 7.28
C ILE A 190 -2.18 15.96 6.58
N PHE A 191 -3.50 15.80 6.57
CA PHE A 191 -4.42 16.87 6.17
C PHE A 191 -5.06 17.48 7.41
N GLU A 192 -4.83 18.77 7.64
CA GLU A 192 -5.30 19.49 8.83
C GLU A 192 -5.69 20.92 8.45
N ASP A 193 -6.84 21.38 8.91
CA ASP A 193 -7.39 22.69 8.60
C ASP A 193 -7.51 22.99 7.09
N GLY A 194 -7.92 21.97 6.32
CA GLY A 194 -8.15 22.10 4.88
C GLY A 194 -6.88 22.15 4.03
N LYS A 195 -5.73 21.76 4.56
CA LYS A 195 -4.45 21.75 3.83
C LYS A 195 -3.52 20.61 4.25
N LEU A 196 -2.66 20.21 3.33
CA LEU A 196 -1.60 19.25 3.61
C LEU A 196 -0.48 19.89 4.43
N ASN A 197 -0.15 19.30 5.55
CA ASN A 197 0.88 19.76 6.49
C ASN A 197 1.90 18.64 6.76
N MET A 198 3.17 19.02 6.87
CA MET A 198 4.24 18.12 7.33
C MET A 198 4.40 18.23 8.83
N ILE A 199 4.22 17.13 9.55
CA ILE A 199 4.43 17.06 11.00
C ILE A 199 5.46 16.01 11.36
N GLN A 200 6.03 16.09 12.58
CA GLN A 200 6.87 15.00 13.08
C GLN A 200 6.01 13.75 13.28
N SER A 201 6.48 12.61 12.76
CA SER A 201 5.85 11.31 12.99
C SER A 201 5.79 10.97 14.49
N LEU A 202 4.94 10.04 14.85
CA LEU A 202 4.72 9.59 16.22
C LEU A 202 4.29 10.71 17.20
N LYS A 203 3.73 11.83 16.67
CA LYS A 203 3.01 12.82 17.49
C LYS A 203 1.81 12.15 18.15
N LYS A 204 1.68 12.31 19.45
CA LYS A 204 0.60 11.71 20.24
C LYS A 204 -0.72 12.45 19.98
N ILE A 205 -1.77 11.68 19.79
CA ILE A 205 -3.16 12.14 19.73
C ILE A 205 -4.05 11.25 20.60
N LYS A 206 -5.27 11.68 20.83
CA LYS A 206 -6.32 10.85 21.42
C LYS A 206 -7.36 10.52 20.37
N ILE A 207 -7.74 9.25 20.29
CA ILE A 207 -8.84 8.79 19.44
C ILE A 207 -9.95 8.33 20.38
N ASP A 208 -11.14 8.88 20.22
CA ASP A 208 -12.35 8.43 20.90
C ASP A 208 -13.09 7.46 19.98
N TYR A 209 -13.13 6.19 20.40
CA TYR A 209 -13.91 5.17 19.70
C TYR A 209 -15.29 5.06 20.38
N PRO A 210 -16.39 5.42 19.70
CA PRO A 210 -17.73 5.35 20.23
C PRO A 210 -18.03 3.99 20.86
N GLY A 211 -18.41 4.00 22.16
CA GLY A 211 -18.68 2.78 22.92
C GLY A 211 -17.46 1.97 23.37
N ARG A 212 -16.24 2.39 23.02
CA ARG A 212 -14.98 1.71 23.40
C ARG A 212 -14.03 2.58 24.23
N GLY A 213 -14.25 3.91 24.23
CA GLY A 213 -13.48 4.87 25.02
C GLY A 213 -12.31 5.51 24.26
N ILE A 214 -11.49 6.25 25.02
CA ILE A 214 -10.42 7.08 24.50
C ILE A 214 -9.09 6.32 24.54
N TYR A 215 -8.43 6.24 23.38
CA TYR A 215 -7.13 5.60 23.22
C TYR A 215 -6.05 6.64 22.91
N GLN A 216 -4.87 6.45 23.50
CA GLN A 216 -3.68 7.19 23.11
C GLN A 216 -3.13 6.57 21.84
N ALA A 217 -2.96 7.36 20.79
CA ALA A 217 -2.44 6.92 19.50
C ALA A 217 -1.26 7.78 19.07
N ASN A 218 -0.50 7.29 18.09
CA ASN A 218 0.63 8.00 17.50
C ASN A 218 0.37 8.15 16.00
N ILE A 219 0.54 9.34 15.48
CA ILE A 219 0.38 9.65 14.05
C ILE A 219 1.55 9.04 13.27
N PHE A 220 1.23 8.44 12.14
CA PHE A 220 2.21 7.96 11.15
C PHE A 220 1.78 8.36 9.74
N GLY A 221 2.73 8.30 8.79
CA GLY A 221 2.46 8.67 7.40
C GLY A 221 1.75 7.56 6.66
N HIS A 222 0.57 7.87 6.09
CA HIS A 222 -0.20 6.88 5.33
C HIS A 222 -1.10 7.54 4.27
N PRO A 223 -1.48 6.81 3.19
CA PRO A 223 -2.21 7.36 2.05
C PRO A 223 -3.57 7.98 2.35
N GLU A 224 -4.29 7.53 3.38
CA GLU A 224 -5.63 8.05 3.68
C GLU A 224 -5.62 9.55 4.00
N ALA A 225 -4.51 10.05 4.59
CA ALA A 225 -4.33 11.49 4.80
C ALA A 225 -4.33 12.29 3.49
N ILE A 226 -4.03 11.64 2.36
CA ILE A 226 -4.00 12.23 1.01
C ILE A 226 -5.28 11.91 0.24
N SER A 227 -5.72 10.64 0.26
CA SER A 227 -6.81 10.16 -0.57
C SER A 227 -8.18 10.67 -0.13
N PHE A 228 -8.46 10.77 1.18
CA PHE A 228 -9.75 11.31 1.63
C PHE A 228 -10.00 12.75 1.19
N PRO A 229 -9.10 13.72 1.45
CA PRO A 229 -9.35 15.11 0.99
C PRO A 229 -9.32 15.23 -0.53
N HIS A 230 -8.65 14.35 -1.25
CA HIS A 230 -8.68 14.32 -2.71
C HIS A 230 -10.08 13.99 -3.25
N HIS A 231 -10.76 13.02 -2.65
CA HIS A 231 -12.09 12.57 -3.07
C HIS A 231 -13.24 13.30 -2.37
N PHE A 232 -13.01 13.84 -1.18
CA PHE A 232 -13.99 14.55 -0.35
C PHE A 232 -13.46 15.94 0.02
N PRO A 233 -13.56 16.94 -0.88
CA PRO A 233 -13.01 18.28 -0.66
C PRO A 233 -13.58 19.03 0.55
N GLN A 234 -14.74 18.60 1.07
CA GLN A 234 -15.37 19.18 2.26
C GLN A 234 -14.68 18.76 3.57
N ILE A 235 -13.90 17.68 3.58
CA ILE A 235 -13.15 17.24 4.75
C ILE A 235 -12.08 18.28 5.11
N LYS A 236 -11.99 18.62 6.38
CA LYS A 236 -10.99 19.55 6.90
C LYS A 236 -9.78 18.85 7.49
N ASN A 237 -9.96 17.63 8.00
CA ASN A 237 -8.87 16.86 8.62
C ASN A 237 -8.91 15.40 8.17
N SER A 238 -7.75 14.86 7.83
CA SER A 238 -7.56 13.43 7.57
C SER A 238 -6.21 12.98 8.15
N ILE A 239 -6.26 12.04 9.08
CA ILE A 239 -5.11 11.63 9.89
C ILE A 239 -5.09 10.10 10.02
N ASN A 240 -3.90 9.53 9.87
CA ASN A 240 -3.65 8.13 10.19
C ASN A 240 -2.93 8.01 11.53
N ALA A 241 -3.38 7.12 12.40
CA ALA A 241 -2.75 6.91 13.70
C ALA A 241 -2.84 5.45 14.14
N ALA A 242 -1.86 5.02 14.92
CA ALA A 242 -1.80 3.69 15.48
C ALA A 242 -1.81 3.75 17.02
N HIS A 243 -2.53 2.83 17.63
CA HIS A 243 -2.53 2.58 19.07
C HIS A 243 -2.34 1.08 19.34
N GLY A 244 -2.33 0.70 20.59
CA GLY A 244 -2.05 -0.70 20.94
C GLY A 244 -0.56 -0.99 20.90
N GLY A 245 0.12 -1.35 21.73
CA GLY A 245 1.56 -1.50 21.88
C GLY A 245 2.01 -0.98 23.24
N ASN A 246 3.04 -1.58 23.73
CA ASN A 246 3.60 -1.19 25.02
C ASN A 246 4.31 0.17 24.84
N ASN A 247 4.16 1.08 25.80
CA ASN A 247 4.88 2.37 25.80
C ASN A 247 6.41 2.21 25.69
N ILE A 248 6.94 1.09 26.18
CA ILE A 248 8.36 0.73 26.10
C ILE A 248 8.74 0.47 24.64
N ASP A 249 7.91 -0.25 23.90
CA ASP A 249 8.19 -0.59 22.50
C ASP A 249 8.19 0.68 21.63
N ILE A 250 7.24 1.59 21.85
CA ILE A 250 7.19 2.89 21.17
C ILE A 250 8.41 3.74 21.52
N PHE A 251 8.89 3.69 22.75
CA PHE A 251 10.10 4.40 23.15
C PHE A 251 11.35 3.83 22.49
N ILE A 252 11.47 2.51 22.43
CA ILE A 252 12.56 1.82 21.73
C ILE A 252 12.53 2.15 20.24
N ILE A 253 11.36 2.08 19.60
CA ILE A 253 11.18 2.47 18.19
C ILE A 253 11.67 3.90 17.97
N LYS A 254 11.29 4.85 18.81
CA LYS A 254 11.76 6.26 18.71
C LYS A 254 13.27 6.39 18.80
N ILE A 255 13.93 5.62 19.66
CA ILE A 255 15.40 5.61 19.77
C ILE A 255 16.02 5.06 18.48
N ILE A 256 15.50 3.94 17.98
CA ILE A 256 15.98 3.30 16.76
C ILE A 256 15.81 4.26 15.56
N LEU A 257 14.66 4.89 15.41
CA LEU A 257 14.40 5.88 14.37
C LEU A 257 15.34 7.08 14.46
N TRP A 258 15.57 7.60 15.66
CA TRP A 258 16.52 8.70 15.88
C TRP A 258 17.96 8.29 15.51
N LEU A 259 18.38 7.07 15.84
CA LEU A 259 19.70 6.55 15.47
C LEU A 259 19.84 6.41 13.95
N ALA A 260 18.79 5.94 13.28
CA ALA A 260 18.74 5.82 11.82
C ALA A 260 18.77 7.20 11.13
N GLU A 261 17.99 8.18 11.60
CA GLU A 261 18.00 9.56 11.10
C GLU A 261 19.39 10.24 11.26
N LYS A 262 20.15 9.85 12.27
CA LYS A 262 21.52 10.32 12.49
C LYS A 262 22.59 9.54 11.72
N ASN A 263 22.18 8.56 10.89
CA ASN A 263 23.08 7.63 10.20
C ASN A 263 24.05 6.87 11.14
N ILE A 264 23.66 6.69 12.41
CA ILE A 264 24.44 5.91 13.38
C ILE A 264 24.25 4.41 13.13
N ILE A 265 23.04 4.03 12.73
CA ILE A 265 22.70 2.68 12.27
C ILE A 265 22.17 2.76 10.82
N SER A 266 22.51 1.77 10.01
CA SER A 266 21.99 1.67 8.64
C SER A 266 20.52 1.23 8.67
N HIS A 267 19.69 1.81 7.82
CA HIS A 267 18.30 1.38 7.65
C HIS A 267 18.16 -0.11 7.31
N ASP A 268 19.21 -0.71 6.72
CA ASP A 268 19.23 -2.14 6.38
C ASP A 268 19.57 -3.04 7.60
N LYS A 269 19.91 -2.46 8.75
CA LYS A 269 20.31 -3.18 9.98
C LYS A 269 19.31 -3.01 11.14
N VAL A 270 18.21 -2.34 10.89
CA VAL A 270 17.10 -2.17 11.81
C VAL A 270 16.05 -3.23 11.54
#